data_bbe8ae4d37bd5b4a56afe1c374addab1
#
_entry.id   bbe8ae4d37bd5b4a56afe1c374addab1
#
_cell.length_a   1.000
_cell.length_b   1.000
_cell.length_c   1.000
_cell.angle_alpha   90.00
_cell.angle_beta   90.00
_cell.angle_gamma   90.00
#
_symmetry.space_group_name_H-M   'P 1'
#
loop_
_entity.id
_entity.type
_entity.pdbx_description
1 polymer ?
#
loop_
_entity_poly.entity_id
_entity_poly.type
_entity_poly.pdbx_seq_one_letter_code
_entity_poly.pdbx_strand_id
1 'polypeptide(L)'
;LVVTGVQTCALPIFAKRRNYAKSLMLFTRQLEVLLDATIPYDKAFQLIIPQTEDHSFQSILSDIRRRLLEGESLANSMEKHPEAFPAMYISMVRSGENGGNLGMIMKRLADYYERQDRLRSQIRSAMIYPAFMTVFGFAVVVFMVTNIVPKITRIFESRDAALPLPTRLLIGLSELLSGNLLVLAVVVLLMILSGMIFLRSPSGRRFRDWTELKLPMFNRSWIKILVARYCQTLGTLLKSGVDLKTSLEIAKHVVVNRRFISALDKMIIDVNNKGVPLSAAMGKLEYFPEYVRHVVAIGEEAARVDELLEKVADRMQEEIQSLVEAITALLQPALILLMGGIVGFIALAFLLPMLSMNQPLQ
;
A
#
# COMPACT_ATOMS: atom_id res chain seq x y z
N LEU A 1 -50.94 17.92 -24.74
CA LEU A 1 -50.65 17.08 -23.58
C LEU A 1 -49.13 16.97 -23.46
N VAL A 2 -48.60 17.73 -22.52
CA VAL A 2 -47.17 17.82 -22.19
C VAL A 2 -46.82 16.66 -21.30
N VAL A 3 -45.79 15.87 -21.63
CA VAL A 3 -45.15 14.90 -20.71
C VAL A 3 -43.72 15.33 -20.51
N THR A 4 -43.49 15.90 -19.36
CA THR A 4 -42.22 16.30 -18.78
C THR A 4 -41.31 15.11 -18.56
N GLY A 5 -40.20 15.02 -19.28
CA GLY A 5 -39.11 14.11 -19.01
C GLY A 5 -38.32 14.57 -17.78
N VAL A 6 -38.54 13.92 -16.63
CA VAL A 6 -37.66 14.05 -15.46
C VAL A 6 -36.38 13.26 -15.75
N GLN A 7 -35.32 13.97 -16.11
CA GLN A 7 -33.97 13.42 -16.08
C GLN A 7 -33.59 13.21 -14.61
N THR A 8 -33.65 11.95 -14.16
CA THR A 8 -33.05 11.54 -12.89
C THR A 8 -31.53 11.67 -13.00
N CYS A 9 -31.03 12.77 -12.47
CA CYS A 9 -29.61 12.98 -12.22
C CYS A 9 -29.19 12.01 -11.13
N ALA A 10 -28.76 10.80 -11.52
CA ALA A 10 -28.16 9.85 -10.61
C ALA A 10 -26.81 10.41 -10.16
N LEU A 11 -26.80 10.95 -8.94
CA LEU A 11 -25.59 11.34 -8.24
C LEU A 11 -24.67 10.11 -8.12
N PRO A 12 -23.42 10.14 -8.59
CA PRO A 12 -22.49 9.01 -8.41
C PRO A 12 -21.90 9.05 -7.00
N ILE A 13 -22.70 8.64 -5.99
CA ILE A 13 -22.31 8.67 -4.58
C ILE A 13 -21.35 7.52 -4.21
N PHE A 14 -21.14 6.52 -5.09
CA PHE A 14 -20.24 5.39 -4.86
C PHE A 14 -19.42 4.99 -6.11
N ALA A 15 -18.72 5.92 -6.72
CA ALA A 15 -17.65 5.52 -7.64
C ALA A 15 -16.49 4.94 -6.80
N LYS A 16 -16.50 3.63 -6.57
CA LYS A 16 -15.37 2.87 -6.04
C LYS A 16 -14.18 3.16 -6.98
N ARG A 17 -13.21 3.95 -6.52
CA ARG A 17 -12.02 4.31 -7.29
C ARG A 17 -11.35 3.00 -7.72
N ARG A 18 -11.59 2.58 -8.95
CA ARG A 18 -11.03 1.34 -9.51
C ARG A 18 -9.51 1.49 -9.54
N ASN A 19 -8.81 0.47 -9.08
CA ASN A 19 -7.35 0.50 -9.06
C ASN A 19 -6.83 -0.14 -10.36
N TYR A 20 -6.58 0.69 -11.36
CA TYR A 20 -6.06 0.25 -12.66
C TYR A 20 -4.54 -0.03 -12.66
N ALA A 21 -3.85 0.00 -11.52
CA ALA A 21 -2.39 -0.09 -11.44
C ALA A 21 -1.81 -1.31 -12.18
N LYS A 22 -2.43 -2.49 -12.04
CA LYS A 22 -1.98 -3.71 -12.73
C LYS A 22 -2.25 -3.64 -14.24
N SER A 23 -3.43 -3.19 -14.63
CA SER A 23 -3.81 -3.03 -16.04
C SER A 23 -2.92 -1.98 -16.73
N LEU A 24 -2.63 -0.87 -16.05
CA LEU A 24 -1.74 0.17 -16.54
C LEU A 24 -0.30 -0.35 -16.72
N MET A 25 0.21 -1.12 -15.76
CA MET A 25 1.55 -1.72 -15.86
C MET A 25 1.65 -2.66 -17.06
N LEU A 26 0.69 -3.58 -17.22
CA LEU A 26 0.67 -4.52 -18.33
C LEU A 26 0.54 -3.80 -19.68
N PHE A 27 -0.37 -2.84 -19.77
CA PHE A 27 -0.54 -1.99 -20.94
C PHE A 27 0.78 -1.27 -21.31
N THR A 28 1.43 -0.66 -20.32
CA THR A 28 2.67 0.09 -20.54
C THR A 28 3.78 -0.80 -21.07
N ARG A 29 3.92 -2.02 -20.52
CA ARG A 29 4.93 -3.00 -20.98
C ARG A 29 4.61 -3.49 -22.39
N GLN A 30 3.36 -3.80 -22.69
CA GLN A 30 2.95 -4.22 -24.04
C GLN A 30 3.17 -3.10 -25.06
N LEU A 31 2.82 -1.85 -24.70
CA LEU A 31 3.03 -0.70 -25.57
C LEU A 31 4.52 -0.44 -25.81
N GLU A 32 5.35 -0.53 -24.77
CA GLU A 32 6.80 -0.42 -24.88
C GLU A 32 7.38 -1.42 -25.88
N VAL A 33 7.04 -2.71 -25.75
CA VAL A 33 7.53 -3.77 -26.65
C VAL A 33 7.12 -3.51 -28.11
N LEU A 34 5.90 -3.06 -28.33
CA LEU A 34 5.41 -2.77 -29.67
C LEU A 34 6.09 -1.53 -30.29
N LEU A 35 6.34 -0.48 -29.48
CA LEU A 35 7.05 0.71 -29.94
C LEU A 35 8.55 0.44 -30.20
N ASP A 36 9.17 -0.42 -29.38
CA ASP A 36 10.56 -0.85 -29.61
C ASP A 36 10.68 -1.65 -30.93
N ALA A 37 9.62 -2.41 -31.28
CA ALA A 37 9.48 -3.05 -32.58
C ALA A 37 9.06 -2.10 -33.72
N THR A 38 9.13 -0.78 -33.50
CA THR A 38 8.77 0.28 -34.47
C THR A 38 7.32 0.26 -34.98
N ILE A 39 6.42 -0.37 -34.23
CA ILE A 39 4.98 -0.39 -34.55
C ILE A 39 4.38 0.96 -34.12
N PRO A 40 3.68 1.67 -35.04
CA PRO A 40 2.99 2.92 -34.71
C PRO A 40 1.99 2.72 -33.55
N TYR A 41 1.87 3.69 -32.66
CA TYR A 41 1.04 3.58 -31.45
C TYR A 41 -0.45 3.34 -31.74
N ASP A 42 -1.01 3.85 -32.82
CA ASP A 42 -2.38 3.58 -33.26
C ASP A 42 -2.62 2.08 -33.52
N LYS A 43 -1.67 1.42 -34.21
CA LYS A 43 -1.68 -0.04 -34.43
C LYS A 43 -1.38 -0.81 -33.15
N ALA A 44 -0.49 -0.31 -32.30
CA ALA A 44 -0.20 -0.92 -31.00
C ALA A 44 -1.46 -0.97 -30.12
N PHE A 45 -2.22 0.13 -30.05
CA PHE A 45 -3.51 0.14 -29.34
C PHE A 45 -4.49 -0.88 -29.90
N GLN A 46 -4.57 -1.03 -31.21
CA GLN A 46 -5.43 -2.02 -31.86
C GLN A 46 -5.10 -3.47 -31.44
N LEU A 47 -3.82 -3.76 -31.20
CA LEU A 47 -3.36 -5.09 -30.77
C LEU A 47 -3.57 -5.31 -29.27
N ILE A 48 -3.41 -4.27 -28.44
CA ILE A 48 -3.48 -4.37 -26.97
C ILE A 48 -4.92 -4.42 -26.46
N ILE A 49 -5.84 -3.64 -27.05
CA ILE A 49 -7.22 -3.52 -26.58
C ILE A 49 -7.92 -4.88 -26.42
N PRO A 50 -7.88 -5.82 -27.41
CA PRO A 50 -8.53 -7.12 -27.29
C PRO A 50 -7.92 -8.02 -26.21
N GLN A 51 -6.65 -7.81 -25.85
CA GLN A 51 -5.91 -8.60 -24.85
C GLN A 51 -6.11 -8.07 -23.42
N THR A 52 -6.79 -6.93 -23.26
CA THR A 52 -7.00 -6.30 -21.96
C THR A 52 -8.15 -6.97 -21.21
N GLU A 53 -7.84 -7.65 -20.09
CA GLU A 53 -8.82 -8.38 -19.28
C GLU A 53 -9.84 -7.47 -18.56
N ASP A 54 -9.41 -6.26 -18.12
CA ASP A 54 -10.30 -5.30 -17.45
C ASP A 54 -11.13 -4.53 -18.48
N HIS A 55 -12.41 -4.91 -18.64
CA HIS A 55 -13.33 -4.28 -19.59
C HIS A 55 -13.47 -2.76 -19.43
N SER A 56 -13.32 -2.22 -18.20
CA SER A 56 -13.37 -0.77 -18.00
C SER A 56 -12.11 -0.10 -18.49
N PHE A 57 -10.95 -0.70 -18.25
CA PHE A 57 -9.69 -0.21 -18.79
C PHE A 57 -9.63 -0.36 -20.31
N GLN A 58 -10.18 -1.45 -20.85
CA GLN A 58 -10.37 -1.67 -22.28
C GLN A 58 -11.20 -0.57 -22.94
N SER A 59 -12.28 -0.14 -22.28
CA SER A 59 -13.12 1.00 -22.77
C SER A 59 -12.34 2.31 -22.78
N ILE A 60 -11.51 2.55 -21.76
CA ILE A 60 -10.63 3.73 -21.70
C ILE A 60 -9.62 3.72 -22.86
N LEU A 61 -8.95 2.58 -23.08
CA LEU A 61 -8.01 2.44 -24.19
C LEU A 61 -8.68 2.64 -25.56
N SER A 62 -9.93 2.16 -25.71
CA SER A 62 -10.71 2.34 -26.92
C SER A 62 -11.06 3.81 -27.18
N ASP A 63 -11.42 4.58 -26.14
CA ASP A 63 -11.65 6.02 -26.25
C ASP A 63 -10.37 6.76 -26.62
N ILE A 64 -9.24 6.42 -25.98
CA ILE A 64 -7.94 7.02 -26.33
C ILE A 64 -7.60 6.75 -27.79
N ARG A 65 -7.74 5.49 -28.27
CA ARG A 65 -7.49 5.15 -29.67
C ARG A 65 -8.37 5.95 -30.63
N ARG A 66 -9.65 6.11 -30.32
CA ARG A 66 -10.56 6.93 -31.14
C ARG A 66 -10.05 8.37 -31.25
N ARG A 67 -9.66 8.99 -30.14
CA ARG A 67 -9.11 10.37 -30.10
C ARG A 67 -7.81 10.51 -30.88
N LEU A 68 -6.93 9.50 -30.80
CA LEU A 68 -5.70 9.46 -31.61
C LEU A 68 -6.00 9.46 -33.12
N LEU A 69 -7.03 8.72 -33.56
CA LEU A 69 -7.49 8.72 -34.95
C LEU A 69 -8.13 10.04 -35.35
N GLU A 70 -8.70 10.81 -34.42
CA GLU A 70 -9.20 12.18 -34.59
C GLU A 70 -8.07 13.21 -34.62
N GLY A 71 -6.81 12.82 -34.43
CA GLY A 71 -5.63 13.69 -34.45
C GLY A 71 -5.25 14.31 -33.10
N GLU A 72 -5.88 13.90 -32.00
CA GLU A 72 -5.50 14.35 -30.67
C GLU A 72 -4.16 13.67 -30.25
N SER A 73 -3.31 14.38 -29.48
CA SER A 73 -2.07 13.78 -28.97
C SER A 73 -2.36 12.69 -27.94
N LEU A 74 -1.43 11.72 -27.79
CA LEU A 74 -1.57 10.63 -26.83
C LEU A 74 -1.68 11.16 -25.40
N ALA A 75 -0.83 12.13 -25.03
CA ALA A 75 -0.85 12.72 -23.70
C ALA A 75 -2.18 13.44 -23.41
N ASN A 76 -2.73 14.20 -24.36
CA ASN A 76 -4.02 14.89 -24.19
C ASN A 76 -5.18 13.89 -24.09
N SER A 77 -5.17 12.83 -24.89
CA SER A 77 -6.18 11.77 -24.84
C SER A 77 -6.16 11.05 -23.49
N MET A 78 -4.97 10.76 -22.93
CA MET A 78 -4.81 10.16 -21.60
C MET A 78 -5.23 11.09 -20.46
N GLU A 79 -5.07 12.42 -20.62
CA GLU A 79 -5.45 13.42 -19.62
C GLU A 79 -6.97 13.46 -19.36
N LYS A 80 -7.78 12.96 -20.28
CA LYS A 80 -9.24 12.81 -20.10
C LYS A 80 -9.61 11.68 -19.15
N HIS A 81 -8.66 10.82 -18.82
CA HIS A 81 -8.83 9.64 -17.95
C HIS A 81 -7.89 9.65 -16.73
N PRO A 82 -7.99 10.67 -15.85
CA PRO A 82 -7.08 10.82 -14.70
C PRO A 82 -7.23 9.72 -13.65
N GLU A 83 -8.33 8.96 -13.69
CA GLU A 83 -8.53 7.77 -12.86
C GLU A 83 -7.64 6.59 -13.26
N ALA A 84 -7.24 6.52 -14.53
CA ALA A 84 -6.40 5.45 -15.09
C ALA A 84 -4.94 5.90 -15.26
N PHE A 85 -4.72 7.15 -15.68
CA PHE A 85 -3.40 7.69 -15.96
C PHE A 85 -3.01 8.79 -14.95
N PRO A 86 -2.09 8.52 -14.03
CA PRO A 86 -1.58 9.54 -13.11
C PRO A 86 -0.86 10.68 -13.82
N ALA A 87 -0.81 11.87 -13.20
CA ALA A 87 -0.17 13.06 -13.75
C ALA A 87 1.30 12.82 -14.17
N MET A 88 2.06 12.02 -13.41
CA MET A 88 3.42 11.61 -13.77
C MET A 88 3.45 10.90 -15.13
N TYR A 89 2.54 9.94 -15.33
CA TYR A 89 2.45 9.17 -16.58
C TYR A 89 2.21 10.11 -17.78
N ILE A 90 1.20 10.96 -17.66
CA ILE A 90 0.81 11.92 -18.71
C ILE A 90 1.95 12.87 -19.05
N SER A 91 2.65 13.41 -18.04
CA SER A 91 3.76 14.33 -18.25
C SER A 91 4.96 13.68 -18.94
N MET A 92 5.25 12.44 -18.61
CA MET A 92 6.30 11.68 -19.29
C MET A 92 5.93 11.36 -20.73
N VAL A 93 4.67 10.93 -20.98
CA VAL A 93 4.17 10.70 -22.34
C VAL A 93 4.26 11.97 -23.17
N ARG A 94 3.83 13.12 -22.62
CA ARG A 94 3.91 14.43 -23.26
C ARG A 94 5.35 14.81 -23.63
N SER A 95 6.29 14.56 -22.71
CA SER A 95 7.73 14.78 -22.99
C SER A 95 8.21 13.87 -24.11
N GLY A 96 7.80 12.59 -24.13
CA GLY A 96 8.17 11.63 -25.17
C GLY A 96 7.58 11.94 -26.55
N GLU A 97 6.34 12.43 -26.60
CA GLU A 97 5.72 12.88 -27.85
C GLU A 97 6.45 14.10 -28.41
N ASN A 98 6.70 15.11 -27.57
CA ASN A 98 7.41 16.34 -27.98
C ASN A 98 8.86 16.06 -28.39
N GLY A 99 9.53 15.12 -27.75
CA GLY A 99 10.92 14.74 -28.01
C GLY A 99 11.09 13.67 -29.09
N GLY A 100 9.99 13.10 -29.62
CA GLY A 100 10.04 12.02 -30.61
C GLY A 100 10.62 10.69 -30.10
N ASN A 101 10.68 10.49 -28.78
CA ASN A 101 11.30 9.31 -28.12
C ASN A 101 10.33 8.53 -27.24
N LEU A 102 9.07 8.41 -27.66
CA LEU A 102 7.99 7.78 -26.91
C LEU A 102 8.33 6.35 -26.45
N GLY A 103 9.03 5.56 -27.28
CA GLY A 103 9.45 4.20 -26.92
C GLY A 103 10.33 4.17 -25.68
N MET A 104 11.33 5.09 -25.59
CA MET A 104 12.20 5.22 -24.41
C MET A 104 11.39 5.62 -23.16
N ILE A 105 10.42 6.50 -23.29
CA ILE A 105 9.55 6.92 -22.21
C ILE A 105 8.68 5.76 -21.73
N MET A 106 8.11 4.98 -22.65
CA MET A 106 7.31 3.79 -22.29
C MET A 106 8.15 2.75 -21.55
N LYS A 107 9.41 2.54 -21.96
CA LYS A 107 10.34 1.67 -21.23
C LYS A 107 10.55 2.13 -19.78
N ARG A 108 10.83 3.43 -19.57
CA ARG A 108 11.01 3.99 -18.23
C ARG A 108 9.75 3.87 -17.37
N LEU A 109 8.58 4.13 -17.95
CA LEU A 109 7.29 3.95 -17.27
C LEU A 109 7.04 2.48 -16.93
N ALA A 110 7.30 1.56 -17.86
CA ALA A 110 7.16 0.13 -17.61
C ALA A 110 8.06 -0.33 -16.47
N ASP A 111 9.35 0.04 -16.50
CA ASP A 111 10.30 -0.28 -15.44
C ASP A 111 9.89 0.31 -14.08
N TYR A 112 9.38 1.56 -14.06
CA TYR A 112 8.87 2.20 -12.85
C TYR A 112 7.69 1.44 -12.24
N TYR A 113 6.67 1.10 -13.03
CA TYR A 113 5.48 0.39 -12.54
C TYR A 113 5.79 -1.07 -12.17
N GLU A 114 6.68 -1.75 -12.90
CA GLU A 114 7.13 -3.09 -12.54
C GLU A 114 7.89 -3.13 -11.22
N ARG A 115 8.78 -2.17 -10.95
CA ARG A 115 9.46 -2.08 -9.65
C ARG A 115 8.46 -1.89 -8.51
N GLN A 116 7.43 -1.06 -8.70
CA GLN A 116 6.37 -0.89 -7.70
C GLN A 116 5.55 -2.16 -7.48
N ASP A 117 5.21 -2.88 -8.56
CA ASP A 117 4.45 -4.12 -8.46
C ASP A 117 5.28 -5.24 -7.82
N ARG A 118 6.56 -5.36 -8.15
CA ARG A 118 7.49 -6.32 -7.51
C ARG A 118 7.54 -6.13 -5.99
N LEU A 119 7.73 -4.90 -5.51
CA LEU A 119 7.75 -4.62 -4.07
C LEU A 119 6.40 -4.99 -3.42
N ARG A 120 5.29 -4.63 -4.05
CA ARG A 120 3.95 -4.98 -3.55
C ARG A 120 3.72 -6.49 -3.53
N SER A 121 4.17 -7.21 -4.56
CA SER A 121 4.07 -8.66 -4.67
C SER A 121 4.92 -9.35 -3.60
N GLN A 122 6.15 -8.88 -3.36
CA GLN A 122 7.02 -9.40 -2.30
C GLN A 122 6.38 -9.25 -0.92
N ILE A 123 5.84 -8.06 -0.61
CA ILE A 123 5.13 -7.84 0.67
C ILE A 123 3.92 -8.77 0.79
N ARG A 124 3.13 -8.91 -0.28
CA ARG A 124 1.97 -9.80 -0.28
C ARG A 124 2.38 -11.25 -0.04
N SER A 125 3.38 -11.75 -0.76
CA SER A 125 3.89 -13.12 -0.61
C SER A 125 4.45 -13.37 0.79
N ALA A 126 5.20 -12.43 1.34
CA ALA A 126 5.73 -12.50 2.70
C ALA A 126 4.63 -12.57 3.77
N MET A 127 3.46 -11.96 3.54
CA MET A 127 2.33 -11.97 4.47
C MET A 127 1.43 -13.21 4.38
N ILE A 128 1.59 -14.09 3.36
CA ILE A 128 0.76 -15.30 3.20
C ILE A 128 0.95 -16.23 4.39
N TYR A 129 2.20 -16.54 4.75
CA TYR A 129 2.50 -17.44 5.85
C TYR A 129 2.00 -16.94 7.22
N PRO A 130 2.29 -15.70 7.65
CA PRO A 130 1.74 -15.12 8.87
C PRO A 130 0.20 -15.11 8.89
N ALA A 131 -0.45 -14.77 7.78
CA ALA A 131 -1.90 -14.79 7.69
C ALA A 131 -2.47 -16.21 7.86
N PHE A 132 -1.89 -17.20 7.16
CA PHE A 132 -2.29 -18.60 7.29
C PHE A 132 -2.14 -19.11 8.72
N MET A 133 -0.97 -18.88 9.35
CA MET A 133 -0.71 -19.30 10.73
C MET A 133 -1.64 -18.63 11.73
N THR A 134 -1.94 -17.35 11.53
CA THR A 134 -2.89 -16.62 12.40
C THR A 134 -4.31 -17.20 12.28
N VAL A 135 -4.79 -17.43 11.06
CA VAL A 135 -6.13 -18.00 10.81
C VAL A 135 -6.23 -19.42 11.36
N PHE A 136 -5.23 -20.27 11.07
CA PHE A 136 -5.20 -21.63 11.55
C PHE A 136 -5.10 -21.71 13.08
N GLY A 137 -4.19 -20.94 13.68
CA GLY A 137 -4.06 -20.87 15.13
C GLY A 137 -5.31 -20.36 15.82
N PHE A 138 -5.95 -19.35 15.26
CA PHE A 138 -7.26 -18.87 15.75
C PHE A 138 -8.34 -19.95 15.67
N ALA A 139 -8.40 -20.69 14.57
CA ALA A 139 -9.34 -21.81 14.42
C ALA A 139 -9.12 -22.92 15.48
N VAL A 140 -7.85 -23.26 15.77
CA VAL A 140 -7.49 -24.23 16.83
C VAL A 140 -7.93 -23.71 18.20
N VAL A 141 -7.68 -22.45 18.54
CA VAL A 141 -8.10 -21.83 19.81
C VAL A 141 -9.62 -21.86 19.95
N VAL A 142 -10.35 -21.43 18.91
CA VAL A 142 -11.82 -21.45 18.89
C VAL A 142 -12.33 -22.89 19.09
N PHE A 143 -11.76 -23.86 18.37
CA PHE A 143 -12.15 -25.27 18.53
C PHE A 143 -11.91 -25.78 19.96
N MET A 144 -10.76 -25.46 20.56
CA MET A 144 -10.49 -25.86 21.94
C MET A 144 -11.44 -25.24 22.94
N VAL A 145 -11.70 -23.92 22.80
CA VAL A 145 -12.56 -23.19 23.71
C VAL A 145 -14.03 -23.62 23.57
N THR A 146 -14.51 -23.90 22.37
CA THR A 146 -15.93 -24.28 22.14
C THR A 146 -16.22 -25.75 22.40
N ASN A 147 -15.25 -26.66 22.18
CA ASN A 147 -15.50 -28.11 22.26
C ASN A 147 -14.85 -28.78 23.49
N ILE A 148 -13.68 -28.33 23.89
CA ILE A 148 -12.90 -28.98 24.94
C ILE A 148 -13.18 -28.36 26.31
N VAL A 149 -13.15 -27.01 26.40
CA VAL A 149 -13.40 -26.30 27.66
C VAL A 149 -14.76 -26.68 28.29
N PRO A 150 -15.92 -26.68 27.57
CA PRO A 150 -17.22 -27.01 28.17
C PRO A 150 -17.31 -28.45 28.70
N LYS A 151 -16.64 -29.38 28.02
CA LYS A 151 -16.62 -30.79 28.48
C LYS A 151 -15.93 -30.91 29.84
N ILE A 152 -14.93 -30.14 30.07
CA ILE A 152 -14.14 -30.15 31.30
C ILE A 152 -14.85 -29.40 32.41
N THR A 153 -15.45 -28.23 32.09
CA THR A 153 -16.27 -27.48 33.05
C THR A 153 -17.33 -28.37 33.70
N ARG A 154 -18.05 -29.19 32.92
CA ARG A 154 -19.04 -30.16 33.44
C ARG A 154 -18.48 -31.19 34.38
N ILE A 155 -17.24 -31.67 34.17
CA ILE A 155 -16.60 -32.65 35.07
C ILE A 155 -16.27 -32.00 36.41
N PHE A 156 -15.91 -30.70 36.44
CA PHE A 156 -15.57 -30.00 37.68
C PHE A 156 -16.80 -29.51 38.45
N GLU A 157 -17.85 -29.06 37.77
CA GLU A 157 -19.12 -28.66 38.38
C GLU A 157 -19.77 -29.85 39.12
N SER A 158 -19.62 -31.07 38.58
CA SER A 158 -20.19 -32.26 39.22
C SER A 158 -19.50 -32.66 40.55
N ARG A 159 -18.39 -31.98 40.92
CA ARG A 159 -17.56 -32.32 42.09
C ARG A 159 -17.38 -31.20 43.11
N ASP A 160 -18.08 -30.06 42.96
CA ASP A 160 -17.98 -28.88 43.84
C ASP A 160 -16.52 -28.39 44.10
N ALA A 161 -15.60 -28.66 43.19
CA ALA A 161 -14.20 -28.29 43.34
C ALA A 161 -13.94 -26.83 43.00
N ALA A 162 -13.22 -26.09 43.83
CA ALA A 162 -12.84 -24.71 43.58
C ALA A 162 -11.95 -24.58 42.33
N LEU A 163 -12.41 -23.89 41.29
CA LEU A 163 -11.71 -23.71 40.03
C LEU A 163 -10.54 -22.73 40.16
N PRO A 164 -9.29 -23.09 39.75
CA PRO A 164 -8.16 -22.16 39.69
C PRO A 164 -8.41 -20.97 38.78
N LEU A 165 -7.72 -19.84 39.05
CA LEU A 165 -7.84 -18.61 38.27
C LEU A 165 -7.70 -18.79 36.76
N PRO A 166 -6.70 -19.54 36.22
CA PRO A 166 -6.58 -19.72 34.77
C PRO A 166 -7.77 -20.43 34.15
N THR A 167 -8.37 -21.39 34.88
CA THR A 167 -9.56 -22.13 34.41
C THR A 167 -10.79 -21.21 34.39
N ARG A 168 -10.98 -20.35 35.41
CA ARG A 168 -12.10 -19.38 35.46
C ARG A 168 -12.02 -18.38 34.30
N LEU A 169 -10.83 -17.87 33.99
CA LEU A 169 -10.63 -16.97 32.84
C LEU A 169 -10.97 -17.66 31.52
N LEU A 170 -10.59 -18.92 31.36
CA LEU A 170 -10.90 -19.72 30.18
C LEU A 170 -12.38 -20.01 30.02
N ILE A 171 -13.07 -20.31 31.13
CA ILE A 171 -14.52 -20.55 31.15
C ILE A 171 -15.26 -19.25 30.79
N GLY A 172 -14.93 -18.11 31.41
CA GLY A 172 -15.54 -16.82 31.07
C GLY A 172 -15.31 -16.45 29.60
N LEU A 173 -14.14 -16.72 29.05
CA LEU A 173 -13.88 -16.55 27.62
C LEU A 173 -14.69 -17.53 26.76
N SER A 174 -14.85 -18.78 27.23
CA SER A 174 -15.66 -19.81 26.54
C SER A 174 -17.13 -19.45 26.51
N GLU A 175 -17.70 -18.96 27.61
CA GLU A 175 -19.09 -18.52 27.68
C GLU A 175 -19.36 -17.34 26.75
N LEU A 176 -18.43 -16.38 26.70
CA LEU A 176 -18.48 -15.27 25.73
C LEU A 176 -18.43 -15.74 24.27
N LEU A 177 -17.62 -16.75 23.97
CA LEU A 177 -17.45 -17.31 22.64
C LEU A 177 -18.53 -18.31 22.25
N SER A 178 -18.95 -19.20 23.16
CA SER A 178 -19.92 -20.27 22.90
C SER A 178 -21.38 -19.79 22.93
N GLY A 179 -21.69 -18.78 23.76
CA GLY A 179 -23.04 -18.26 23.90
C GLY A 179 -23.57 -17.54 22.66
N ASN A 180 -22.71 -16.93 21.85
CA ASN A 180 -23.14 -16.16 20.68
C ASN A 180 -21.99 -15.99 19.66
N LEU A 181 -21.57 -17.07 19.03
CA LEU A 181 -20.52 -17.03 17.97
C LEU A 181 -20.89 -16.06 16.83
N LEU A 182 -22.19 -15.93 16.54
CA LEU A 182 -22.73 -14.96 15.58
C LEU A 182 -22.57 -13.51 16.09
N VAL A 183 -22.85 -13.25 17.37
CA VAL A 183 -22.67 -11.91 17.97
C VAL A 183 -21.18 -11.54 18.00
N LEU A 184 -20.30 -12.48 18.37
CA LEU A 184 -18.85 -12.25 18.32
C LEU A 184 -18.37 -11.93 16.89
N ALA A 185 -18.80 -12.72 15.90
CA ALA A 185 -18.47 -12.45 14.50
C ALA A 185 -18.98 -11.08 14.05
N VAL A 186 -20.19 -10.70 14.44
CA VAL A 186 -20.76 -9.38 14.14
C VAL A 186 -19.98 -8.27 14.85
N VAL A 187 -19.63 -8.44 16.13
CA VAL A 187 -18.83 -7.44 16.89
C VAL A 187 -17.43 -7.28 16.27
N VAL A 188 -16.75 -8.37 15.93
CA VAL A 188 -15.45 -8.31 15.24
C VAL A 188 -15.58 -7.63 13.88
N LEU A 189 -16.61 -7.97 13.11
CA LEU A 189 -16.89 -7.36 11.82
C LEU A 189 -17.16 -5.85 11.96
N LEU A 190 -17.99 -5.47 12.94
CA LEU A 190 -18.29 -4.06 13.24
C LEU A 190 -17.03 -3.31 13.72
N MET A 191 -16.17 -3.95 14.52
CA MET A 191 -14.90 -3.38 14.97
C MET A 191 -13.94 -3.15 13.77
N ILE A 192 -13.84 -4.12 12.87
CA ILE A 192 -13.06 -3.99 11.63
C ILE A 192 -13.65 -2.89 10.73
N LEU A 193 -14.96 -2.88 10.54
CA LEU A 193 -15.64 -1.87 9.72
C LEU A 193 -15.50 -0.47 10.34
N SER A 194 -15.70 -0.31 11.64
CA SER A 194 -15.54 0.96 12.35
C SER A 194 -14.08 1.44 12.29
N GLY A 195 -13.12 0.54 12.46
CA GLY A 195 -11.69 0.83 12.29
C GLY A 195 -11.36 1.31 10.87
N MET A 196 -11.90 0.63 9.85
CA MET A 196 -11.72 1.04 8.46
C MET A 196 -12.37 2.40 8.15
N ILE A 197 -13.58 2.64 8.68
CA ILE A 197 -14.28 3.93 8.53
C ILE A 197 -13.51 5.03 9.26
N PHE A 198 -13.06 4.77 10.49
CA PHE A 198 -12.25 5.72 11.25
C PHE A 198 -10.95 6.08 10.52
N LEU A 199 -10.20 5.10 10.02
CA LEU A 199 -8.95 5.33 9.26
C LEU A 199 -9.20 6.10 7.94
N ARG A 200 -10.39 6.01 7.36
CA ARG A 200 -10.79 6.78 6.17
C ARG A 200 -11.32 8.17 6.51
N SER A 201 -11.73 8.43 7.76
CA SER A 201 -12.23 9.72 8.21
C SER A 201 -11.13 10.80 8.21
N PRO A 202 -11.47 12.10 8.13
CA PRO A 202 -10.48 13.18 8.24
C PRO A 202 -9.68 13.14 9.55
N SER A 203 -10.32 12.75 10.64
CA SER A 203 -9.69 12.61 11.97
C SER A 203 -8.76 11.41 12.05
N GLY A 204 -9.17 10.26 11.51
CA GLY A 204 -8.34 9.07 11.43
C GLY A 204 -7.12 9.27 10.53
N ARG A 205 -7.27 10.02 9.44
CA ARG A 205 -6.13 10.42 8.58
C ARG A 205 -5.15 11.31 9.33
N ARG A 206 -5.60 12.29 10.11
CA ARG A 206 -4.72 13.13 10.95
C ARG A 206 -4.00 12.31 12.03
N PHE A 207 -4.71 11.37 12.66
CA PHE A 207 -4.15 10.47 13.66
C PHE A 207 -3.06 9.58 13.03
N ARG A 208 -3.33 8.99 11.86
CA ARG A 208 -2.35 8.19 11.10
C ARG A 208 -1.13 9.03 10.71
N ASP A 209 -1.33 10.20 10.10
CA ASP A 209 -0.24 11.12 9.72
C ASP A 209 0.61 11.55 10.93
N TRP A 210 0.00 11.60 12.12
CA TRP A 210 0.68 11.93 13.37
C TRP A 210 1.47 10.73 13.93
N THR A 211 0.88 9.54 13.95
CA THR A 211 1.52 8.32 14.44
C THR A 211 2.65 7.85 13.53
N GLU A 212 2.50 7.97 12.22
CA GLU A 212 3.52 7.66 11.22
C GLU A 212 4.81 8.47 11.44
N LEU A 213 4.71 9.71 11.91
CA LEU A 213 5.85 10.61 12.10
C LEU A 213 6.35 10.71 13.54
N LYS A 214 5.60 10.26 14.56
CA LYS A 214 6.00 10.39 15.96
C LYS A 214 6.46 9.12 16.66
N LEU A 215 6.05 7.94 16.18
CA LEU A 215 6.50 6.68 16.76
C LEU A 215 7.94 6.39 16.33
N PRO A 216 8.94 6.46 17.25
CA PRO A 216 10.36 6.46 16.88
C PRO A 216 10.81 5.19 16.18
N MET A 217 10.12 4.08 16.39
CA MET A 217 10.41 2.77 15.76
C MET A 217 9.94 2.71 14.30
N PHE A 218 8.83 3.38 13.97
CA PHE A 218 8.22 3.38 12.62
C PHE A 218 8.59 4.61 11.79
N ASN A 219 8.91 5.73 12.45
CA ASN A 219 9.18 7.02 11.82
C ASN A 219 10.30 6.93 10.77
N ARG A 220 11.46 6.36 11.14
CA ARG A 220 12.62 6.27 10.22
C ARG A 220 12.30 5.45 8.97
N SER A 221 11.61 4.33 9.13
CA SER A 221 11.26 3.44 8.00
C SER A 221 10.19 4.07 7.10
N TRP A 222 9.19 4.74 7.70
CA TRP A 222 8.12 5.39 6.94
C TRP A 222 8.62 6.60 6.15
N ILE A 223 9.46 7.43 6.76
CA ILE A 223 10.12 8.55 6.07
C ILE A 223 10.93 8.05 4.89
N LYS A 224 11.70 6.95 5.05
CA LYS A 224 12.46 6.36 3.94
C LYS A 224 11.56 5.99 2.76
N ILE A 225 10.38 5.40 3.01
CA ILE A 225 9.42 5.04 1.94
C ILE A 225 8.93 6.29 1.22
N LEU A 226 8.60 7.35 1.95
CA LEU A 226 8.13 8.61 1.36
C LEU A 226 9.23 9.28 0.52
N VAL A 227 10.44 9.37 1.06
CA VAL A 227 11.60 9.96 0.38
C VAL A 227 12.00 9.13 -0.83
N ALA A 228 12.04 7.79 -0.71
CA ALA A 228 12.33 6.89 -1.83
C ALA A 228 11.37 7.12 -3.00
N ARG A 229 10.06 7.15 -2.73
CA ARG A 229 9.04 7.41 -3.75
C ARG A 229 9.19 8.79 -4.39
N TYR A 230 9.46 9.80 -3.58
CA TYR A 230 9.69 11.15 -4.06
C TYR A 230 10.91 11.22 -4.98
N CYS A 231 12.07 10.73 -4.51
CA CYS A 231 13.31 10.71 -5.28
C CYS A 231 13.20 9.89 -6.56
N GLN A 232 12.54 8.72 -6.49
CA GLN A 232 12.32 7.87 -7.66
C GLN A 232 11.47 8.60 -8.72
N THR A 233 10.36 9.21 -8.30
CA THR A 233 9.49 9.92 -9.23
C THR A 233 10.19 11.14 -9.83
N LEU A 234 10.86 11.94 -8.98
CA LEU A 234 11.60 13.12 -9.41
C LEU A 234 12.74 12.76 -10.39
N GLY A 235 13.55 11.76 -10.04
CA GLY A 235 14.63 11.28 -10.91
C GLY A 235 14.11 10.76 -12.25
N THR A 236 13.04 9.97 -12.24
CA THR A 236 12.44 9.44 -13.47
C THR A 236 11.88 10.55 -14.37
N LEU A 237 11.23 11.58 -13.80
CA LEU A 237 10.72 12.74 -14.55
C LEU A 237 11.85 13.54 -15.18
N LEU A 238 12.87 13.92 -14.40
CA LEU A 238 14.02 14.68 -14.88
C LEU A 238 14.76 13.92 -15.98
N LYS A 239 15.03 12.65 -15.80
CA LYS A 239 15.67 11.81 -16.80
C LYS A 239 14.84 11.66 -18.08
N SER A 240 13.51 11.83 -17.97
CA SER A 240 12.59 11.81 -19.10
C SER A 240 12.47 13.17 -19.81
N GLY A 241 13.27 14.16 -19.41
CA GLY A 241 13.31 15.50 -20.01
C GLY A 241 12.17 16.42 -19.53
N VAL A 242 11.48 16.07 -18.47
CA VAL A 242 10.52 16.99 -17.83
C VAL A 242 11.29 18.02 -17.03
N ASP A 243 10.96 19.29 -17.16
CA ASP A 243 11.63 20.39 -16.45
C ASP A 243 11.54 20.23 -14.91
N LEU A 244 12.52 20.80 -14.20
CA LEU A 244 12.64 20.66 -12.74
C LEU A 244 11.38 21.17 -12.02
N LYS A 245 10.83 22.32 -12.42
CA LYS A 245 9.67 22.92 -11.78
C LYS A 245 8.45 22.01 -11.85
N THR A 246 8.12 21.52 -13.02
CA THR A 246 7.02 20.58 -13.26
C THR A 246 7.28 19.26 -12.56
N SER A 247 8.52 18.75 -12.58
CA SER A 247 8.90 17.49 -11.92
C SER A 247 8.72 17.55 -10.42
N LEU A 248 9.10 18.65 -9.75
CA LEU A 248 8.90 18.86 -8.32
C LEU A 248 7.40 18.87 -7.94
N GLU A 249 6.59 19.57 -8.73
CA GLU A 249 5.14 19.67 -8.53
C GLU A 249 4.45 18.30 -8.68
N ILE A 250 4.83 17.52 -9.69
CA ILE A 250 4.25 16.19 -9.91
C ILE A 250 4.71 15.21 -8.83
N ALA A 251 6.01 15.21 -8.50
CA ALA A 251 6.57 14.28 -7.52
C ALA A 251 5.96 14.44 -6.12
N LYS A 252 5.56 15.65 -5.72
CA LYS A 252 4.89 15.86 -4.42
C LYS A 252 3.57 15.11 -4.31
N HIS A 253 2.83 14.91 -5.41
CA HIS A 253 1.53 14.24 -5.40
C HIS A 253 1.62 12.71 -5.28
N VAL A 254 2.81 12.13 -5.45
CA VAL A 254 3.06 10.70 -5.19
C VAL A 254 3.17 10.40 -3.69
N VAL A 255 3.43 11.44 -2.89
CA VAL A 255 3.50 11.37 -1.44
C VAL A 255 2.10 11.50 -0.83
N VAL A 256 1.76 10.61 0.11
CA VAL A 256 0.42 10.59 0.73
C VAL A 256 0.34 11.40 2.02
N ASN A 257 1.47 11.59 2.71
CA ASN A 257 1.52 12.26 4.00
C ASN A 257 1.42 13.79 3.87
N ARG A 258 0.37 14.39 4.45
CA ARG A 258 0.08 15.83 4.34
C ARG A 258 1.17 16.72 4.91
N ARG A 259 1.85 16.30 6.00
CA ARG A 259 2.93 17.10 6.60
C ARG A 259 4.14 17.14 5.70
N PHE A 260 4.46 15.99 5.11
CA PHE A 260 5.56 15.92 4.15
C PHE A 260 5.24 16.72 2.88
N ILE A 261 3.99 16.66 2.37
CA ILE A 261 3.53 17.49 1.23
C ILE A 261 3.69 18.97 1.57
N SER A 262 3.24 19.43 2.75
CA SER A 262 3.39 20.83 3.16
C SER A 262 4.84 21.29 3.29
N ALA A 263 5.74 20.37 3.68
CA ALA A 263 7.18 20.64 3.70
C ALA A 263 7.76 20.73 2.28
N LEU A 264 7.33 19.83 1.38
CA LEU A 264 7.70 19.87 -0.04
C LEU A 264 7.20 21.15 -0.72
N ASP A 265 5.98 21.63 -0.41
CA ASP A 265 5.47 22.91 -0.95
C ASP A 265 6.42 24.08 -0.64
N LYS A 266 6.93 24.16 0.59
CA LYS A 266 7.91 25.20 0.98
C LYS A 266 9.22 25.05 0.20
N MET A 267 9.71 23.82 0.07
CA MET A 267 10.91 23.51 -0.70
C MET A 267 10.76 23.91 -2.17
N ILE A 268 9.61 23.58 -2.78
CA ILE A 268 9.30 23.91 -4.18
C ILE A 268 9.29 25.41 -4.39
N ILE A 269 8.70 26.18 -3.46
CA ILE A 269 8.72 27.65 -3.51
C ILE A 269 10.16 28.19 -3.41
N ASP A 270 11.00 27.64 -2.52
CA ASP A 270 12.39 28.08 -2.40
C ASP A 270 13.18 27.80 -3.68
N VAL A 271 13.01 26.61 -4.30
CA VAL A 271 13.68 26.26 -5.56
C VAL A 271 13.16 27.11 -6.73
N ASN A 272 11.83 27.12 -6.93
CA ASN A 272 11.24 27.70 -8.16
C ASN A 272 11.22 29.22 -8.16
N ASN A 273 11.03 29.88 -6.99
CA ASN A 273 10.85 31.32 -6.92
C ASN A 273 12.10 32.06 -6.42
N LYS A 274 12.91 31.40 -5.59
CA LYS A 274 14.11 32.02 -5.01
C LYS A 274 15.40 31.53 -5.64
N GLY A 275 15.36 30.53 -6.52
CA GLY A 275 16.55 29.95 -7.16
C GLY A 275 17.48 29.23 -6.20
N VAL A 276 16.96 28.78 -5.03
CA VAL A 276 17.76 28.03 -4.06
C VAL A 276 18.10 26.65 -4.66
N PRO A 277 19.36 26.17 -4.58
CA PRO A 277 19.72 24.82 -5.01
C PRO A 277 18.84 23.77 -4.34
N LEU A 278 18.47 22.71 -5.07
CA LEU A 278 17.59 21.66 -4.60
C LEU A 278 18.14 20.98 -3.33
N SER A 279 19.45 20.68 -3.30
CA SER A 279 20.15 20.12 -2.15
C SER A 279 20.05 21.00 -0.91
N ALA A 280 20.24 22.31 -1.06
CA ALA A 280 20.12 23.29 0.02
C ALA A 280 18.67 23.43 0.51
N ALA A 281 17.69 23.41 -0.40
CA ALA A 281 16.28 23.44 -0.08
C ALA A 281 15.83 22.15 0.65
N MET A 282 16.31 20.97 0.22
CA MET A 282 16.13 19.70 0.93
C MET A 282 16.76 19.71 2.31
N GLY A 283 17.90 20.40 2.48
CA GLY A 283 18.61 20.55 3.74
C GLY A 283 17.81 21.24 4.85
N LYS A 284 16.84 22.08 4.49
CA LYS A 284 15.94 22.74 5.44
C LYS A 284 14.83 21.84 5.97
N LEU A 285 14.67 20.64 5.40
CA LEU A 285 13.63 19.69 5.75
C LEU A 285 14.21 18.53 6.56
N GLU A 286 13.64 18.27 7.75
CA GLU A 286 14.04 17.16 8.63
C GLU A 286 13.79 15.76 8.02
N TYR A 287 13.00 15.68 6.94
CA TYR A 287 12.58 14.43 6.34
C TYR A 287 13.65 13.78 5.43
N PHE A 288 14.54 14.60 4.83
CA PHE A 288 15.57 14.06 3.94
C PHE A 288 16.81 13.64 4.73
N PRO A 289 17.20 12.35 4.67
CA PRO A 289 18.45 11.89 5.26
C PRO A 289 19.66 12.67 4.72
N GLU A 290 20.68 12.81 5.53
CA GLU A 290 21.86 13.61 5.19
C GLU A 290 22.55 13.13 3.91
N TYR A 291 22.67 11.81 3.73
CA TYR A 291 23.29 11.25 2.53
C TYR A 291 22.53 11.60 1.23
N VAL A 292 21.17 11.70 1.29
CA VAL A 292 20.35 12.10 0.14
C VAL A 292 20.70 13.52 -0.29
N ARG A 293 20.83 14.43 0.69
CA ARG A 293 21.19 15.83 0.44
C ARG A 293 22.57 15.95 -0.19
N HIS A 294 23.54 15.18 0.32
CA HIS A 294 24.91 15.17 -0.23
C HIS A 294 24.94 14.62 -1.65
N VAL A 295 24.22 13.53 -1.91
CA VAL A 295 24.17 12.95 -3.28
C VAL A 295 23.48 13.91 -4.25
N VAL A 296 22.43 14.61 -3.83
CA VAL A 296 21.77 15.62 -4.68
C VAL A 296 22.70 16.81 -4.92
N ALA A 297 23.46 17.27 -3.92
CA ALA A 297 24.43 18.35 -4.09
C ALA A 297 25.50 18.00 -5.14
N ILE A 298 26.05 16.79 -5.05
CA ILE A 298 26.99 16.29 -6.06
C ILE A 298 26.34 16.23 -7.46
N GLY A 299 25.05 15.84 -7.50
CA GLY A 299 24.28 15.81 -8.74
C GLY A 299 24.06 17.19 -9.35
N GLU A 300 23.82 18.22 -8.53
CA GLU A 300 23.70 19.60 -8.98
C GLU A 300 25.01 20.12 -9.56
N GLU A 301 26.15 19.88 -8.86
CA GLU A 301 27.47 20.28 -9.32
C GLU A 301 27.87 19.56 -10.63
N ALA A 302 27.48 18.29 -10.77
CA ALA A 302 27.82 17.49 -11.96
C ALA A 302 26.77 17.61 -13.09
N ALA A 303 25.68 18.37 -12.92
CA ALA A 303 24.53 18.44 -13.81
C ALA A 303 23.90 17.05 -14.12
N ARG A 304 23.90 16.14 -13.12
CA ARG A 304 23.41 14.74 -13.21
C ARG A 304 22.46 14.40 -12.05
N VAL A 305 21.60 15.35 -11.66
CA VAL A 305 20.66 15.20 -10.55
C VAL A 305 19.72 14.02 -10.79
N ASP A 306 19.27 13.84 -12.02
CA ASP A 306 18.37 12.77 -12.45
C ASP A 306 18.92 11.38 -12.15
N GLU A 307 20.16 11.13 -12.56
CA GLU A 307 20.84 9.84 -12.36
C GLU A 307 21.08 9.55 -10.86
N LEU A 308 21.53 10.57 -10.13
CA LEU A 308 21.86 10.39 -8.72
C LEU A 308 20.60 10.24 -7.85
N LEU A 309 19.49 10.89 -8.20
CA LEU A 309 18.20 10.66 -7.54
C LEU A 309 17.69 9.23 -7.76
N GLU A 310 17.86 8.66 -8.96
CA GLU A 310 17.51 7.25 -9.19
C GLU A 310 18.37 6.31 -8.32
N LYS A 311 19.70 6.54 -8.24
CA LYS A 311 20.57 5.74 -7.36
C LYS A 311 20.19 5.82 -5.90
N VAL A 312 19.81 7.02 -5.42
CA VAL A 312 19.28 7.21 -4.07
C VAL A 312 18.00 6.41 -3.87
N ALA A 313 17.09 6.48 -4.83
CA ALA A 313 15.81 5.76 -4.76
C ALA A 313 16.02 4.23 -4.76
N ASP A 314 16.89 3.71 -5.63
CA ASP A 314 17.20 2.29 -5.69
C ASP A 314 17.82 1.81 -4.35
N ARG A 315 18.76 2.56 -3.78
CA ARG A 315 19.37 2.26 -2.48
C ARG A 315 18.33 2.23 -1.35
N MET A 316 17.46 3.23 -1.31
CA MET A 316 16.38 3.27 -0.31
C MET A 316 15.40 2.11 -0.49
N GLN A 317 15.13 1.69 -1.72
CA GLN A 317 14.25 0.56 -2.02
C GLN A 317 14.86 -0.76 -1.53
N GLU A 318 16.16 -0.97 -1.69
CA GLU A 318 16.88 -2.11 -1.11
C GLU A 318 16.79 -2.12 0.43
N GLU A 319 16.95 -0.96 1.07
CA GLU A 319 16.81 -0.85 2.52
C GLU A 319 15.37 -1.15 3.00
N ILE A 320 14.34 -0.71 2.24
CA ILE A 320 12.95 -1.02 2.53
C ILE A 320 12.70 -2.52 2.39
N GLN A 321 13.23 -3.15 1.35
CA GLN A 321 13.11 -4.59 1.14
C GLN A 321 13.74 -5.37 2.29
N SER A 322 14.97 -5.03 2.69
CA SER A 322 15.65 -5.65 3.83
C SER A 322 14.87 -5.50 5.14
N LEU A 323 14.21 -4.34 5.36
CA LEU A 323 13.33 -4.13 6.51
C LEU A 323 12.10 -5.05 6.48
N VAL A 324 11.46 -5.20 5.32
CA VAL A 324 10.31 -6.10 5.14
C VAL A 324 10.72 -7.55 5.43
N GLU A 325 11.86 -7.98 4.92
CA GLU A 325 12.41 -9.32 5.15
C GLU A 325 12.72 -9.55 6.64
N ALA A 326 13.37 -8.60 7.30
CA ALA A 326 13.69 -8.68 8.73
C ALA A 326 12.43 -8.76 9.61
N ILE A 327 11.42 -7.92 9.34
CA ILE A 327 10.14 -7.95 10.07
C ILE A 327 9.44 -9.29 9.86
N THR A 328 9.41 -9.79 8.63
CA THR A 328 8.77 -11.07 8.30
C THR A 328 9.48 -12.25 8.97
N ALA A 329 10.81 -12.23 8.99
CA ALA A 329 11.62 -13.25 9.66
C ALA A 329 11.38 -13.29 11.19
N LEU A 330 11.14 -12.11 11.81
CA LEU A 330 10.83 -12.03 13.24
C LEU A 330 9.38 -12.41 13.58
N LEU A 331 8.45 -12.17 12.63
CA LEU A 331 7.04 -12.53 12.83
C LEU A 331 6.84 -14.04 13.03
N GLN A 332 7.60 -14.87 12.34
CA GLN A 332 7.45 -16.32 12.40
C GLN A 332 7.76 -16.90 13.81
N PRO A 333 8.91 -16.64 14.44
CA PRO A 333 9.17 -17.07 15.81
C PRO A 333 8.17 -16.48 16.81
N ALA A 334 7.80 -15.21 16.63
CA ALA A 334 6.83 -14.55 17.51
C ALA A 334 5.45 -15.22 17.46
N LEU A 335 4.98 -15.62 16.28
CA LEU A 335 3.72 -16.34 16.11
C LEU A 335 3.79 -17.75 16.74
N ILE A 336 4.92 -18.45 16.57
CA ILE A 336 5.11 -19.79 17.19
C ILE A 336 5.09 -19.67 18.71
N LEU A 337 5.80 -18.70 19.29
CA LEU A 337 5.81 -18.48 20.75
C LEU A 337 4.43 -18.08 21.27
N LEU A 338 3.72 -17.21 20.55
CA LEU A 338 2.37 -16.77 20.91
C LEU A 338 1.39 -17.97 20.89
N MET A 339 1.39 -18.77 19.82
CA MET A 339 0.52 -19.94 19.71
C MET A 339 0.88 -21.02 20.72
N GLY A 340 2.18 -21.29 20.90
CA GLY A 340 2.67 -22.21 21.94
C GLY A 340 2.29 -21.75 23.35
N GLY A 341 2.36 -20.45 23.61
CA GLY A 341 1.94 -19.85 24.88
C GLY A 341 0.42 -20.00 25.12
N ILE A 342 -0.40 -19.76 24.09
CA ILE A 342 -1.86 -19.93 24.19
C ILE A 342 -2.22 -21.41 24.44
N VAL A 343 -1.66 -22.33 23.65
CA VAL A 343 -1.91 -23.77 23.82
C VAL A 343 -1.38 -24.25 25.16
N GLY A 344 -0.20 -23.81 25.57
CA GLY A 344 0.37 -24.11 26.88
C GLY A 344 -0.48 -23.59 28.04
N PHE A 345 -1.00 -22.37 27.93
CA PHE A 345 -1.94 -21.79 28.90
C PHE A 345 -3.23 -22.64 29.02
N ILE A 346 -3.80 -23.03 27.89
CA ILE A 346 -4.97 -23.90 27.85
C ILE A 346 -4.63 -25.25 28.52
N ALA A 347 -3.51 -25.86 28.19
CA ALA A 347 -3.07 -27.14 28.79
C ALA A 347 -2.88 -27.01 30.31
N LEU A 348 -2.25 -25.95 30.80
CA LEU A 348 -2.08 -25.69 32.24
C LEU A 348 -3.43 -25.46 32.95
N ALA A 349 -4.35 -24.72 32.32
CA ALA A 349 -5.70 -24.52 32.85
C ALA A 349 -6.51 -25.82 32.96
N PHE A 350 -6.09 -26.89 32.26
CA PHE A 350 -6.60 -28.25 32.40
C PHE A 350 -5.91 -29.06 33.47
N LEU A 351 -4.57 -29.07 33.44
CA LEU A 351 -3.76 -29.94 34.29
C LEU A 351 -3.85 -29.54 35.77
N LEU A 352 -3.89 -28.21 36.07
CA LEU A 352 -3.93 -27.75 37.45
C LEU A 352 -5.14 -28.25 38.24
N PRO A 353 -6.39 -28.16 37.73
CA PRO A 353 -7.52 -28.73 38.44
C PRO A 353 -7.47 -30.25 38.55
N MET A 354 -6.98 -30.96 37.51
CA MET A 354 -6.84 -32.43 37.57
C MET A 354 -5.87 -32.89 38.66
N LEU A 355 -4.76 -32.16 38.83
CA LEU A 355 -3.78 -32.44 39.88
C LEU A 355 -4.33 -32.15 41.28
N SER A 356 -5.13 -31.08 41.46
CA SER A 356 -5.76 -30.76 42.75
C SER A 356 -6.83 -31.76 43.16
N MET A 357 -7.47 -32.43 42.22
CA MET A 357 -8.46 -33.47 42.48
C MET A 357 -7.82 -34.81 42.89
N ASN A 358 -6.53 -35.04 42.63
CA ASN A 358 -5.83 -36.29 42.96
C ASN A 358 -5.09 -36.21 44.33
N GLN A 359 -5.19 -35.04 45.03
CA GLN A 359 -4.71 -34.94 46.41
C GLN A 359 -5.77 -35.56 47.35
N PRO A 360 -5.46 -36.61 48.09
CA PRO A 360 -6.40 -37.14 49.07
C PRO A 360 -6.65 -36.05 50.11
N LEU A 361 -7.93 -35.87 50.48
CA LEU A 361 -8.34 -35.02 51.59
C LEU A 361 -7.57 -35.41 52.85
N GLN A 362 -6.61 -34.58 53.28
CA GLN A 362 -5.99 -34.67 54.60
C GLN A 362 -6.91 -34.00 55.62
#